data_28c1d99357b15da9145615f90410498b
#
_entry.id   28c1d99357b15da9145615f90410498b
#
_cell.length_a   1.000
_cell.length_b   1.000
_cell.length_c   1.000
_cell.angle_alpha   90.00
_cell.angle_beta   90.00
_cell.angle_gamma   90.00
#
_symmetry.space_group_name_H-M   'P 1'
#
loop_
_entity.id
_entity.type
_entity.pdbx_description
1 polymer ?
#
loop_
_entity_poly.entity_id
_entity_poly.type
_entity_poly.pdbx_seq_one_letter_code
_entity_poly.pdbx_strand_id
1 'polypeptide(L)'
;ESVKGSQTYKFYFDLKVNDGSVDTVYIVDESSMISDVYNEQEFHRCGSGHLLRDFLKFVNLDHNDHRKKLILIGDDAQLPPVGMKESPALNPKYLRREYGLNSIDYELTEVLRQKADSGVMHNAIAMRKSMKEGVYNQLDFDMGHPDLEHVDYAELIARYLQTCDNKINGESIIIAHSNADVAAYNTRVREEFFPNCPEICAGDKVMVVANNDANGFLISNGDFGQVRQVLGVTEHREVTIKRKSEATGDVEKILVLLRFRDVKVGFRDLEGNTHFFVSKIIENLLYSNNPSL
;
A
#
# COMPACT_ATOMS: atom_id res chain seq x y z
N GLU A 1 -33.88 6.43 30.22
CA GLU A 1 -33.65 5.41 29.18
C GLU A 1 -32.15 5.30 28.92
N SER A 2 -31.55 4.18 29.32
CA SER A 2 -30.12 3.92 29.21
C SER A 2 -29.78 3.67 27.75
N VAL A 3 -28.97 4.55 27.15
CA VAL A 3 -28.34 4.31 25.84
C VAL A 3 -27.39 3.12 25.99
N LYS A 4 -27.78 1.97 25.44
CA LYS A 4 -26.90 0.80 25.36
C LYS A 4 -25.65 1.21 24.61
N GLY A 5 -24.50 1.20 25.29
CA GLY A 5 -23.21 1.43 24.66
C GLY A 5 -22.97 0.39 23.55
N SER A 6 -22.62 0.83 22.36
CA SER A 6 -22.20 -0.08 21.31
C SER A 6 -20.97 -0.84 21.79
N GLN A 7 -21.09 -2.13 22.02
CA GLN A 7 -19.94 -3.00 22.27
C GLN A 7 -19.16 -3.10 20.96
N THR A 8 -17.97 -2.53 20.94
CA THR A 8 -17.04 -2.73 19.82
C THR A 8 -16.46 -4.13 19.98
N TYR A 9 -16.84 -5.05 19.12
CA TYR A 9 -16.27 -6.39 19.11
C TYR A 9 -14.91 -6.35 18.45
N LYS A 10 -13.91 -6.95 19.10
CA LYS A 10 -12.58 -7.12 18.58
C LYS A 10 -12.33 -8.59 18.31
N PHE A 11 -11.92 -8.91 17.09
CA PHE A 11 -11.63 -10.27 16.67
C PHE A 11 -10.13 -10.55 16.81
N TYR A 12 -9.81 -11.72 17.34
CA TYR A 12 -8.45 -12.21 17.47
C TYR A 12 -8.29 -13.45 16.61
N PHE A 13 -7.36 -13.41 15.69
CA PHE A 13 -7.05 -14.51 14.78
C PHE A 13 -5.69 -15.09 15.18
N ASP A 14 -5.68 -16.36 15.53
CA ASP A 14 -4.44 -17.07 15.81
C ASP A 14 -3.71 -17.49 14.52
N LEU A 15 -2.43 -17.81 14.66
CA LEU A 15 -1.65 -18.36 13.55
C LEU A 15 -2.16 -19.73 13.17
N LYS A 16 -2.33 -19.94 11.85
CA LYS A 16 -2.58 -21.28 11.32
C LYS A 16 -1.39 -22.20 11.65
N VAL A 17 -1.69 -23.45 11.98
CA VAL A 17 -0.64 -24.47 12.13
C VAL A 17 0.03 -24.69 10.78
N ASN A 18 1.36 -24.72 10.78
CA ASN A 18 2.12 -25.03 9.59
C ASN A 18 2.09 -26.54 9.32
N ASP A 19 1.41 -26.95 8.27
CA ASP A 19 1.28 -28.31 7.78
C ASP A 19 2.28 -28.64 6.64
N GLY A 20 3.20 -27.73 6.35
CA GLY A 20 4.27 -27.92 5.35
C GLY A 20 5.23 -29.06 5.73
N SER A 21 5.71 -29.79 4.71
CA SER A 21 6.65 -30.87 4.91
C SER A 21 7.96 -30.40 5.58
N VAL A 22 8.70 -31.35 6.15
CA VAL A 22 9.99 -31.07 6.80
C VAL A 22 11.07 -30.54 5.84
N ASP A 23 10.86 -30.67 4.55
CA ASP A 23 11.78 -30.23 3.48
C ASP A 23 11.31 -28.96 2.77
N THR A 24 10.34 -28.24 3.33
CA THR A 24 9.76 -27.05 2.69
C THR A 24 10.77 -25.91 2.63
N VAL A 25 10.86 -25.26 1.47
CA VAL A 25 11.56 -23.99 1.29
C VAL A 25 10.52 -22.88 1.17
N TYR A 26 10.56 -21.91 2.07
CA TYR A 26 9.71 -20.73 2.04
C TYR A 26 10.48 -19.62 1.32
N ILE A 27 9.86 -19.04 0.31
CA ILE A 27 10.40 -17.89 -0.43
C ILE A 27 9.43 -16.73 -0.20
N VAL A 28 9.94 -15.63 0.32
CA VAL A 28 9.16 -14.42 0.60
C VAL A 28 9.74 -13.29 -0.21
N ASP A 29 8.96 -12.82 -1.15
CA ASP A 29 9.27 -11.63 -1.93
C ASP A 29 8.82 -10.37 -1.19
N GLU A 30 9.37 -9.20 -1.55
CA GLU A 30 9.10 -7.90 -0.91
C GLU A 30 9.29 -7.93 0.63
N SER A 31 10.26 -8.69 1.09
CA SER A 31 10.53 -8.86 2.53
C SER A 31 10.96 -7.57 3.23
N SER A 32 11.35 -6.55 2.47
CA SER A 32 11.65 -5.20 2.99
C SER A 32 10.48 -4.60 3.77
N MET A 33 9.24 -5.01 3.47
CA MET A 33 8.02 -4.49 4.09
C MET A 33 7.57 -5.26 5.34
N ILE A 34 8.24 -6.35 5.70
CA ILE A 34 7.86 -7.15 6.88
C ILE A 34 8.26 -6.42 8.16
N SER A 35 7.26 -5.95 8.90
CA SER A 35 7.43 -5.21 10.15
C SER A 35 7.60 -6.13 11.36
N ASP A 36 8.40 -5.68 12.33
CA ASP A 36 8.46 -6.26 13.66
C ASP A 36 7.94 -5.30 14.77
N VAL A 37 7.33 -4.20 14.36
CA VAL A 37 6.61 -3.30 15.27
C VAL A 37 5.22 -3.87 15.52
N TYR A 38 4.76 -3.79 16.78
CA TYR A 38 3.38 -4.16 17.13
C TYR A 38 2.39 -3.36 16.30
N ASN A 39 1.51 -4.07 15.61
CA ASN A 39 0.43 -3.51 14.84
C ASN A 39 -0.88 -4.23 15.15
N GLU A 40 -1.91 -3.46 15.41
CA GLU A 40 -3.23 -3.94 15.72
C GLU A 40 -4.25 -3.02 15.06
N GLN A 41 -5.17 -3.59 14.32
CA GLN A 41 -6.26 -2.82 13.73
C GLN A 41 -7.40 -2.61 14.75
N GLU A 42 -8.26 -1.64 14.49
CA GLU A 42 -9.34 -1.27 15.41
C GLU A 42 -10.25 -2.45 15.76
N PHE A 43 -10.58 -3.29 14.78
CA PHE A 43 -11.54 -4.38 14.92
C PHE A 43 -10.91 -5.76 14.99
N HIS A 44 -9.62 -5.91 14.66
CA HIS A 44 -8.98 -7.22 14.70
C HIS A 44 -7.47 -7.14 14.96
N ARG A 45 -6.95 -8.25 15.50
CA ARG A 45 -5.53 -8.52 15.62
C ARG A 45 -5.24 -9.91 15.08
N CYS A 46 -4.18 -10.03 14.29
CA CYS A 46 -3.66 -11.31 13.83
C CYS A 46 -2.41 -11.69 14.64
N GLY A 47 -2.38 -12.91 15.12
CA GLY A 47 -1.27 -13.47 15.88
C GLY A 47 -0.89 -12.64 17.11
N SER A 48 0.40 -12.41 17.27
CA SER A 48 0.94 -11.57 18.35
C SER A 48 0.85 -10.06 18.07
N GLY A 49 0.53 -9.67 16.84
CA GLY A 49 0.62 -8.29 16.36
C GLY A 49 2.00 -7.92 15.80
N HIS A 50 2.97 -8.82 15.84
CA HIS A 50 4.31 -8.65 15.26
C HIS A 50 4.47 -9.57 14.06
N LEU A 51 4.38 -9.03 12.85
CA LEU A 51 4.31 -9.81 11.62
C LEU A 51 5.54 -10.71 11.41
N LEU A 52 6.75 -10.16 11.58
CA LEU A 52 7.98 -10.93 11.41
C LEU A 52 8.07 -12.09 12.42
N ARG A 53 7.77 -11.81 13.69
CA ARG A 53 7.75 -12.82 14.76
C ARG A 53 6.78 -13.94 14.46
N ASP A 54 5.57 -13.58 14.07
CA ASP A 54 4.51 -14.56 13.77
C ASP A 54 4.85 -15.39 12.53
N PHE A 55 5.45 -14.78 11.53
CA PHE A 55 5.90 -15.47 10.33
C PHE A 55 7.04 -16.45 10.65
N LEU A 56 8.06 -16.03 11.40
CA LEU A 56 9.14 -16.92 11.81
C LEU A 56 8.64 -18.09 12.69
N LYS A 57 7.69 -17.82 13.59
CA LYS A 57 7.02 -18.86 14.38
C LYS A 57 6.24 -19.83 13.49
N PHE A 58 5.55 -19.34 12.47
CA PHE A 58 4.84 -20.19 11.50
C PHE A 58 5.81 -21.07 10.73
N VAL A 59 6.91 -20.52 10.21
CA VAL A 59 7.93 -21.30 9.48
C VAL A 59 8.60 -22.34 10.39
N ASN A 60 8.80 -21.99 11.67
CA ASN A 60 9.37 -22.88 12.69
C ASN A 60 10.75 -23.42 12.30
N LEU A 61 11.74 -22.53 12.24
CA LEU A 61 13.13 -22.87 11.92
C LEU A 61 13.93 -23.40 13.12
N ASP A 62 13.36 -23.30 14.34
CA ASP A 62 14.08 -23.57 15.60
C ASP A 62 14.32 -25.07 15.88
N HIS A 63 13.61 -25.96 15.19
CA HIS A 63 13.74 -27.39 15.34
C HIS A 63 14.77 -27.97 14.37
N ASN A 64 15.82 -28.59 14.91
CA ASN A 64 16.91 -29.14 14.13
C ASN A 64 16.56 -30.50 13.44
N ASP A 65 15.37 -31.01 13.63
CA ASP A 65 14.88 -32.26 13.06
C ASP A 65 14.28 -32.12 11.66
N HIS A 66 14.21 -30.92 11.16
CA HIS A 66 13.69 -30.62 9.82
C HIS A 66 14.69 -29.84 8.95
N ARG A 67 14.50 -29.91 7.63
CA ARG A 67 15.34 -29.27 6.63
C ARG A 67 14.68 -28.04 6.03
N LYS A 68 13.75 -27.43 6.73
CA LYS A 68 13.08 -26.21 6.29
C LYS A 68 14.08 -25.09 6.07
N LYS A 69 13.85 -24.31 5.05
CA LYS A 69 14.66 -23.13 4.70
C LYS A 69 13.76 -21.93 4.47
N LEU A 70 14.30 -20.77 4.74
CA LEU A 70 13.65 -19.50 4.49
C LEU A 70 14.57 -18.65 3.62
N ILE A 71 14.03 -18.12 2.53
CA ILE A 71 14.67 -17.17 1.63
C ILE A 71 13.84 -15.89 1.68
N LEU A 72 14.45 -14.81 2.16
CA LEU A 72 13.85 -13.48 2.22
C LEU A 72 14.45 -12.66 1.08
N ILE A 73 13.61 -12.19 0.17
CA ILE A 73 13.99 -11.40 -1.01
C ILE A 73 13.40 -10.01 -0.84
N GLY A 74 14.19 -8.97 -1.09
CA GLY A 74 13.74 -7.60 -0.97
C GLY A 74 14.84 -6.60 -1.27
N ASP A 75 14.52 -5.33 -1.17
CA ASP A 75 15.43 -4.23 -1.41
C ASP A 75 15.50 -3.33 -0.17
N ASP A 76 16.66 -3.25 0.45
CA ASP A 76 16.91 -2.46 1.66
C ASP A 76 16.98 -0.94 1.41
N ALA A 77 17.06 -0.54 0.12
CA ALA A 77 16.96 0.86 -0.29
C ALA A 77 15.51 1.32 -0.55
N GLN A 78 14.54 0.40 -0.55
CA GLN A 78 13.12 0.75 -0.57
C GLN A 78 12.66 1.19 0.82
N LEU A 79 11.44 1.74 0.88
CA LEU A 79 10.88 2.22 2.14
C LEU A 79 10.80 1.08 3.16
N PRO A 80 11.33 1.29 4.37
CA PRO A 80 11.21 0.33 5.46
C PRO A 80 9.75 0.28 5.96
N PRO A 81 9.41 -0.74 6.77
CA PRO A 81 8.09 -0.82 7.39
C PRO A 81 7.77 0.43 8.22
N VAL A 82 6.50 0.79 8.28
CA VAL A 82 6.03 1.95 9.06
C VAL A 82 6.50 1.84 10.52
N GLY A 83 7.11 2.90 11.03
CA GLY A 83 7.66 2.96 12.39
C GLY A 83 9.04 2.33 12.56
N MET A 84 9.67 1.86 11.49
CA MET A 84 11.02 1.31 11.50
C MET A 84 11.97 2.16 10.63
N LYS A 85 13.26 2.17 10.98
CA LYS A 85 14.30 2.88 10.22
C LYS A 85 14.97 2.00 9.16
N GLU A 86 14.84 0.70 9.30
CA GLU A 86 15.42 -0.32 8.43
C GLU A 86 14.49 -1.53 8.33
N SER A 87 14.68 -2.38 7.33
CA SER A 87 13.93 -3.61 7.14
C SER A 87 14.47 -4.72 8.04
N PRO A 88 13.74 -5.12 9.10
CA PRO A 88 14.24 -6.11 10.06
C PRO A 88 14.42 -7.50 9.41
N ALA A 89 13.57 -7.84 8.44
CA ALA A 89 13.63 -9.14 7.76
C ALA A 89 14.84 -9.27 6.83
N LEU A 90 15.39 -8.17 6.31
CA LEU A 90 16.57 -8.13 5.45
C LEU A 90 17.86 -7.84 6.21
N ASN A 91 17.81 -7.69 7.53
CA ASN A 91 18.98 -7.37 8.34
C ASN A 91 19.50 -8.61 9.10
N PRO A 92 20.61 -9.25 8.66
CA PRO A 92 21.16 -10.44 9.31
C PRO A 92 21.52 -10.23 10.78
N LYS A 93 21.98 -9.02 11.14
CA LYS A 93 22.33 -8.70 12.53
C LYS A 93 21.09 -8.60 13.40
N TYR A 94 20.00 -8.05 12.87
CA TYR A 94 18.71 -8.01 13.55
C TYR A 94 18.17 -9.43 13.79
N LEU A 95 18.10 -10.25 12.74
CA LEU A 95 17.62 -11.62 12.81
C LEU A 95 18.41 -12.46 13.81
N ARG A 96 19.72 -12.28 13.86
CA ARG A 96 20.57 -12.97 14.84
C ARG A 96 20.32 -12.50 16.27
N ARG A 97 20.21 -11.17 16.48
CA ARG A 97 20.04 -10.60 17.81
C ARG A 97 18.67 -10.91 18.42
N GLU A 98 17.60 -10.73 17.63
CA GLU A 98 16.23 -10.83 18.13
C GLU A 98 15.66 -12.26 18.07
N TYR A 99 16.13 -13.05 17.10
CA TYR A 99 15.58 -14.38 16.82
C TYR A 99 16.60 -15.52 16.88
N GLY A 100 17.86 -15.23 17.13
CA GLY A 100 18.91 -16.24 17.16
C GLY A 100 19.20 -16.89 15.80
N LEU A 101 18.67 -16.36 14.72
CA LEU A 101 18.81 -16.93 13.37
C LEU A 101 20.16 -16.54 12.75
N ASN A 102 20.85 -17.55 12.22
CA ASN A 102 22.03 -17.34 11.38
C ASN A 102 21.58 -17.32 9.92
N SER A 103 21.73 -16.17 9.28
CA SER A 103 21.42 -15.99 7.86
C SER A 103 22.69 -15.70 7.06
N ILE A 104 22.66 -16.05 5.79
CA ILE A 104 23.65 -15.67 4.79
C ILE A 104 22.96 -14.66 3.90
N ASP A 105 23.56 -13.50 3.71
CA ASP A 105 23.09 -12.48 2.81
C ASP A 105 23.84 -12.51 1.47
N TYR A 106 23.12 -12.17 0.42
CA TYR A 106 23.66 -12.05 -0.92
C TYR A 106 23.00 -10.86 -1.63
N GLU A 107 23.79 -9.95 -2.14
CA GLU A 107 23.30 -8.78 -2.89
C GLU A 107 23.40 -9.05 -4.39
N LEU A 108 22.24 -8.93 -5.08
CA LEU A 108 22.19 -8.91 -6.54
C LEU A 108 22.49 -7.48 -7.00
N THR A 109 23.57 -7.30 -7.75
CA THR A 109 24.06 -5.98 -8.18
C THR A 109 23.80 -5.66 -9.65
N GLU A 110 23.44 -6.67 -10.44
CA GLU A 110 23.15 -6.48 -11.86
C GLU A 110 21.72 -6.02 -12.10
N VAL A 111 21.54 -4.90 -12.83
CA VAL A 111 20.22 -4.36 -13.17
C VAL A 111 19.81 -4.82 -14.55
N LEU A 112 18.73 -5.63 -14.62
CA LEU A 112 18.24 -6.22 -15.86
C LEU A 112 16.98 -5.55 -16.42
N ARG A 113 16.19 -4.88 -15.59
CA ARG A 113 14.89 -4.31 -15.98
C ARG A 113 14.97 -3.06 -16.84
N GLN A 114 16.05 -2.30 -16.73
CA GLN A 114 16.19 -1.01 -17.40
C GLN A 114 17.39 -1.01 -18.33
N LYS A 115 17.32 -0.15 -19.36
CA LYS A 115 18.45 0.07 -20.27
C LYS A 115 19.60 0.72 -19.52
N ALA A 116 20.82 0.38 -19.87
CA ALA A 116 22.03 0.85 -19.20
C ALA A 116 22.24 2.38 -19.28
N ASP A 117 21.61 3.04 -20.24
CA ASP A 117 21.69 4.47 -20.53
C ASP A 117 20.49 5.28 -20.00
N SER A 118 19.62 4.67 -19.18
CA SER A 118 18.49 5.35 -18.55
C SER A 118 18.95 6.34 -17.48
N GLY A 119 18.53 7.59 -17.58
CA GLY A 119 18.76 8.62 -16.57
C GLY A 119 18.07 8.31 -15.23
N VAL A 120 16.92 7.65 -15.27
CA VAL A 120 16.25 7.16 -14.06
C VAL A 120 17.17 6.17 -13.33
N MET A 121 17.76 5.22 -14.05
CA MET A 121 18.68 4.24 -13.47
C MET A 121 19.96 4.90 -12.94
N HIS A 122 20.52 5.83 -13.70
CA HIS A 122 21.74 6.57 -13.30
C HIS A 122 21.51 7.27 -11.94
N ASN A 123 20.44 8.04 -11.83
CA ASN A 123 20.09 8.75 -10.60
C ASN A 123 19.74 7.79 -9.44
N ALA A 124 19.05 6.69 -9.72
CA ALA A 124 18.73 5.68 -8.70
C ALA A 124 19.99 5.03 -8.11
N ILE A 125 20.99 4.72 -8.94
CA ILE A 125 22.28 4.19 -8.49
C ILE A 125 23.04 5.21 -7.65
N ALA A 126 23.04 6.49 -8.06
CA ALA A 126 23.67 7.57 -7.31
C ALA A 126 23.00 7.74 -5.93
N MET A 127 21.68 7.71 -5.85
CA MET A 127 20.93 7.76 -4.59
C MET A 127 21.24 6.56 -3.70
N ARG A 128 21.25 5.35 -4.24
CA ARG A 128 21.58 4.13 -3.48
C ARG A 128 23.00 4.20 -2.92
N LYS A 129 23.95 4.69 -3.69
CA LYS A 129 25.33 4.92 -3.22
C LYS A 129 25.36 5.91 -2.06
N SER A 130 24.68 7.04 -2.19
CA SER A 130 24.55 8.06 -1.14
C SER A 130 23.95 7.49 0.14
N MET A 131 22.91 6.66 0.04
CA MET A 131 22.31 5.97 1.18
C MET A 131 23.30 5.02 1.88
N LYS A 132 24.07 4.23 1.12
CA LYS A 132 25.09 3.31 1.67
C LYS A 132 26.21 4.08 2.38
N GLU A 133 26.58 5.26 1.89
CA GLU A 133 27.59 6.14 2.49
C GLU A 133 27.04 6.98 3.67
N GLY A 134 25.74 6.92 3.94
CA GLY A 134 25.09 7.69 5.00
C GLY A 134 24.96 9.19 4.70
N VAL A 135 24.99 9.57 3.42
CA VAL A 135 24.88 10.95 2.96
C VAL A 135 23.48 11.21 2.46
N TYR A 136 22.65 11.88 3.26
CA TYR A 136 21.20 12.06 2.97
C TYR A 136 20.81 13.48 2.55
N ASN A 137 21.75 14.43 2.53
CA ASN A 137 21.49 15.85 2.31
C ASN A 137 21.99 16.37 0.95
N GLN A 138 22.43 15.48 0.08
CA GLN A 138 22.88 15.81 -1.27
C GLN A 138 22.04 15.03 -2.26
N LEU A 139 20.97 15.68 -2.75
CA LEU A 139 20.17 15.18 -3.86
C LEU A 139 20.54 15.99 -5.09
N ASP A 140 21.49 15.49 -5.87
CA ASP A 140 21.89 16.08 -7.14
C ASP A 140 21.45 15.14 -8.25
N PHE A 141 20.41 15.54 -8.96
CA PHE A 141 19.89 14.74 -10.08
C PHE A 141 20.54 15.17 -11.37
N ASP A 142 21.19 14.22 -12.03
CA ASP A 142 21.67 14.43 -13.41
C ASP A 142 20.48 14.42 -14.36
N MET A 143 20.12 15.62 -14.83
CA MET A 143 19.03 15.86 -15.77
C MET A 143 19.48 15.84 -17.24
N GLY A 144 20.76 15.50 -17.52
CA GLY A 144 21.32 15.44 -18.87
C GLY A 144 20.85 14.25 -19.74
N HIS A 145 19.88 13.48 -19.26
CA HIS A 145 19.36 12.29 -19.93
C HIS A 145 18.04 12.56 -20.67
N PRO A 146 17.82 11.97 -21.86
CA PRO A 146 16.63 12.24 -22.68
C PRO A 146 15.33 11.68 -22.08
N ASP A 147 15.41 10.78 -21.13
CA ASP A 147 14.29 10.18 -20.42
C ASP A 147 13.93 10.92 -19.11
N LEU A 148 14.58 12.07 -18.85
CA LEU A 148 14.32 12.92 -17.70
C LEU A 148 13.96 14.34 -18.16
N GLU A 149 12.96 14.91 -17.51
CA GLU A 149 12.51 16.26 -17.77
C GLU A 149 12.17 16.97 -16.47
N HIS A 150 12.62 18.19 -16.30
CA HIS A 150 12.16 19.06 -15.22
C HIS A 150 10.83 19.72 -15.64
N VAL A 151 9.79 19.56 -14.81
CA VAL A 151 8.48 20.14 -15.05
C VAL A 151 8.12 21.04 -13.87
N ASP A 152 7.70 22.25 -14.15
CA ASP A 152 7.19 23.17 -13.14
C ASP A 152 5.89 22.62 -12.53
N TYR A 153 5.71 22.86 -11.23
CA TYR A 153 4.52 22.40 -10.51
C TYR A 153 3.20 22.86 -11.17
N ALA A 154 3.18 24.06 -11.73
CA ALA A 154 2.00 24.59 -12.42
C ALA A 154 1.64 23.81 -13.69
N GLU A 155 2.63 23.22 -14.35
CA GLU A 155 2.48 22.48 -15.62
C GLU A 155 2.31 20.98 -15.42
N LEU A 156 2.52 20.47 -14.20
CA LEU A 156 2.57 19.03 -13.91
C LEU A 156 1.31 18.29 -14.38
N ILE A 157 0.12 18.83 -14.13
CA ILE A 157 -1.14 18.18 -14.55
C ILE A 157 -1.27 18.14 -16.06
N ALA A 158 -0.99 19.24 -16.74
CA ALA A 158 -1.03 19.30 -18.20
C ALA A 158 -0.04 18.30 -18.82
N ARG A 159 1.16 18.20 -18.24
CA ARG A 159 2.18 17.25 -18.68
C ARG A 159 1.76 15.80 -18.44
N TYR A 160 1.20 15.49 -17.26
CA TYR A 160 0.64 14.18 -16.98
C TYR A 160 -0.43 13.77 -17.99
N LEU A 161 -1.38 14.68 -18.29
CA LEU A 161 -2.45 14.42 -19.28
C LEU A 161 -1.89 14.12 -20.67
N GLN A 162 -0.83 14.81 -21.08
CA GLN A 162 -0.13 14.54 -22.34
C GLN A 162 0.50 13.13 -22.35
N THR A 163 1.12 12.71 -21.25
CA THR A 163 1.76 11.37 -21.16
C THR A 163 0.77 10.23 -21.20
N CYS A 164 -0.48 10.46 -20.83
CA CYS A 164 -1.54 9.45 -20.89
C CYS A 164 -2.53 9.65 -22.06
N ASP A 165 -2.17 10.45 -23.08
CA ASP A 165 -3.01 10.77 -24.24
C ASP A 165 -4.40 11.31 -23.88
N ASN A 166 -4.51 12.05 -22.78
CA ASN A 166 -5.78 12.52 -22.20
C ASN A 166 -6.80 11.38 -21.97
N LYS A 167 -6.32 10.20 -21.55
CA LYS A 167 -7.15 9.04 -21.22
C LYS A 167 -6.83 8.52 -19.83
N ILE A 168 -7.85 8.05 -19.14
CA ILE A 168 -7.66 7.33 -17.87
C ILE A 168 -7.14 5.93 -18.19
N ASN A 169 -5.84 5.73 -18.02
CA ASN A 169 -5.13 4.47 -18.28
C ASN A 169 -4.18 4.13 -17.10
N GLY A 170 -3.36 3.11 -17.27
CA GLY A 170 -2.35 2.70 -16.28
C GLY A 170 -0.91 2.98 -16.70
N GLU A 171 -0.68 3.73 -17.79
CA GLU A 171 0.65 3.91 -18.38
C GLU A 171 1.46 5.02 -17.69
N SER A 172 0.77 6.01 -17.11
CA SER A 172 1.38 7.13 -16.41
C SER A 172 0.89 7.22 -14.98
N ILE A 173 1.75 7.68 -14.07
CA ILE A 173 1.45 7.84 -12.64
C ILE A 173 2.13 9.08 -12.08
N ILE A 174 1.46 9.79 -11.18
CA ILE A 174 2.05 10.84 -10.36
C ILE A 174 2.42 10.24 -9.00
N ILE A 175 3.68 10.41 -8.60
CA ILE A 175 4.16 10.00 -7.28
C ILE A 175 4.29 11.23 -6.41
N ALA A 176 3.72 11.19 -5.22
CA ALA A 176 3.72 12.30 -4.27
C ALA A 176 4.23 11.88 -2.89
N HIS A 177 4.68 12.85 -2.11
CA HIS A 177 5.29 12.60 -0.80
C HIS A 177 4.26 12.22 0.27
N SER A 178 3.07 12.81 0.23
CA SER A 178 2.05 12.61 1.26
C SER A 178 0.69 12.20 0.70
N ASN A 179 -0.13 11.55 1.54
CA ASN A 179 -1.52 11.24 1.17
C ASN A 179 -2.34 12.49 0.85
N ALA A 180 -2.04 13.63 1.49
CA ALA A 180 -2.71 14.90 1.19
C ALA A 180 -2.36 15.40 -0.23
N ASP A 181 -1.09 15.30 -0.63
CA ASP A 181 -0.68 15.64 -1.99
C ASP A 181 -1.29 14.69 -3.02
N VAL A 182 -1.31 13.38 -2.73
CA VAL A 182 -1.97 12.38 -3.58
C VAL A 182 -3.46 12.74 -3.78
N ALA A 183 -4.17 13.09 -2.70
CA ALA A 183 -5.58 13.49 -2.77
C ALA A 183 -5.75 14.76 -3.62
N ALA A 184 -4.88 15.78 -3.44
CA ALA A 184 -4.90 17.01 -4.21
C ALA A 184 -4.68 16.76 -5.71
N TYR A 185 -3.70 15.92 -6.08
CA TYR A 185 -3.47 15.56 -7.47
C TYR A 185 -4.64 14.76 -8.06
N ASN A 186 -5.17 13.79 -7.32
CA ASN A 186 -6.31 13.01 -7.77
C ASN A 186 -7.53 13.90 -8.03
N THR A 187 -7.81 14.87 -7.15
CA THR A 187 -8.89 15.83 -7.34
C THR A 187 -8.69 16.65 -8.61
N ARG A 188 -7.51 17.25 -8.80
CA ARG A 188 -7.20 18.07 -9.98
C ARG A 188 -7.28 17.26 -11.28
N VAL A 189 -6.69 16.05 -11.31
CA VAL A 189 -6.76 15.18 -12.49
C VAL A 189 -8.20 14.77 -12.78
N ARG A 190 -8.98 14.46 -11.72
CA ARG A 190 -10.38 14.09 -11.87
C ARG A 190 -11.24 15.23 -12.41
N GLU A 191 -11.00 16.47 -12.00
CA GLU A 191 -11.69 17.65 -12.52
C GLU A 191 -11.48 17.83 -14.03
N GLU A 192 -10.29 17.48 -14.56
CA GLU A 192 -10.03 17.52 -16.00
C GLU A 192 -10.83 16.46 -16.78
N PHE A 193 -10.95 15.25 -16.22
CA PHE A 193 -11.70 14.17 -16.88
C PHE A 193 -13.21 14.24 -16.68
N PHE A 194 -13.65 14.75 -15.55
CA PHE A 194 -15.07 14.81 -15.15
C PHE A 194 -15.45 16.21 -14.67
N PRO A 195 -15.39 17.24 -15.53
CA PRO A 195 -15.72 18.60 -15.15
C PRO A 195 -17.17 18.68 -14.66
N ASN A 196 -17.39 19.38 -13.56
CA ASN A 196 -18.68 19.55 -12.91
C ASN A 196 -19.37 18.25 -12.44
N CYS A 197 -18.62 17.15 -12.28
CA CYS A 197 -19.14 15.90 -11.72
C CYS A 197 -18.53 15.67 -10.32
N PRO A 198 -19.12 16.17 -9.23
CA PRO A 198 -18.59 15.98 -7.88
C PRO A 198 -18.78 14.56 -7.37
N GLU A 199 -19.76 13.83 -7.89
CA GLU A 199 -20.05 12.45 -7.50
C GLU A 199 -19.23 11.45 -8.35
N ILE A 200 -19.25 10.17 -7.95
CA ILE A 200 -18.61 9.12 -8.74
C ILE A 200 -19.27 8.98 -10.10
N CYS A 201 -18.45 8.84 -11.12
CA CYS A 201 -18.88 8.71 -12.51
C CYS A 201 -18.44 7.38 -13.13
N ALA A 202 -19.15 6.92 -14.15
CA ALA A 202 -18.65 5.86 -15.00
C ALA A 202 -17.34 6.33 -15.68
N GLY A 203 -16.31 5.49 -15.62
CA GLY A 203 -14.95 5.84 -16.08
C GLY A 203 -13.97 6.17 -14.95
N ASP A 204 -14.44 6.54 -13.76
CA ASP A 204 -13.56 6.76 -12.60
C ASP A 204 -12.66 5.53 -12.35
N LYS A 205 -11.37 5.79 -12.11
CA LYS A 205 -10.41 4.78 -11.69
C LYS A 205 -10.41 4.71 -10.16
N VAL A 206 -10.55 3.53 -9.63
CA VAL A 206 -10.56 3.28 -8.18
C VAL A 206 -9.43 2.35 -7.80
N MET A 207 -8.91 2.51 -6.59
CA MET A 207 -7.87 1.65 -6.04
C MET A 207 -8.41 0.90 -4.83
N VAL A 208 -8.08 -0.38 -4.74
CA VAL A 208 -8.40 -1.23 -3.59
C VAL A 208 -7.50 -0.85 -2.42
N VAL A 209 -8.08 -0.59 -1.25
CA VAL A 209 -7.34 -0.22 -0.04
C VAL A 209 -7.22 -1.35 0.98
N ALA A 210 -7.87 -2.48 0.71
CA ALA A 210 -7.76 -3.70 1.53
C ALA A 210 -8.05 -4.93 0.67
N ASN A 211 -7.34 -6.04 0.93
CA ASN A 211 -7.58 -7.31 0.23
C ASN A 211 -9.02 -7.77 0.38
N ASN A 212 -9.62 -8.27 -0.69
CA ASN A 212 -11.00 -8.74 -0.72
C ASN A 212 -11.13 -9.97 -1.65
N ASP A 213 -11.72 -11.04 -1.14
CA ASP A 213 -11.99 -12.30 -1.87
C ASP A 213 -13.48 -12.64 -1.96
N ALA A 214 -14.34 -11.75 -1.49
CA ALA A 214 -15.80 -11.99 -1.40
C ALA A 214 -16.48 -12.23 -2.76
N ASN A 215 -15.81 -11.86 -3.86
CA ASN A 215 -16.37 -11.99 -5.23
C ASN A 215 -15.89 -13.25 -5.98
N GLY A 216 -15.26 -14.20 -5.27
CA GLY A 216 -14.79 -15.45 -5.86
C GLY A 216 -13.43 -15.37 -6.54
N PHE A 217 -12.77 -14.22 -6.52
CA PHE A 217 -11.38 -14.02 -6.89
C PHE A 217 -10.74 -12.98 -5.97
N LEU A 218 -9.44 -13.11 -5.77
CA LEU A 218 -8.69 -12.20 -4.92
C LEU A 218 -8.51 -10.84 -5.61
N ILE A 219 -8.91 -9.77 -4.92
CA ILE A 219 -8.59 -8.39 -5.26
C ILE A 219 -7.63 -7.91 -4.19
N SER A 220 -6.44 -7.54 -4.60
CA SER A 220 -5.38 -7.17 -3.67
C SER A 220 -5.37 -5.67 -3.37
N ASN A 221 -4.91 -5.31 -2.19
CA ASN A 221 -4.62 -3.92 -1.87
C ASN A 221 -3.62 -3.36 -2.90
N GLY A 222 -3.96 -2.21 -3.47
CA GLY A 222 -3.21 -1.58 -4.55
C GLY A 222 -3.71 -1.90 -5.96
N ASP A 223 -4.60 -2.89 -6.14
CA ASP A 223 -5.20 -3.18 -7.44
C ASP A 223 -6.08 -2.01 -7.93
N PHE A 224 -6.02 -1.76 -9.22
CA PHE A 224 -6.84 -0.74 -9.87
C PHE A 224 -8.02 -1.34 -10.60
N GLY A 225 -9.19 -0.73 -10.38
CA GLY A 225 -10.41 -1.02 -11.11
C GLY A 225 -10.96 0.21 -11.81
N GLN A 226 -11.95 0.01 -12.65
CA GLN A 226 -12.68 1.08 -13.31
C GLN A 226 -14.17 0.96 -13.08
N VAL A 227 -14.80 2.07 -12.69
CA VAL A 227 -16.25 2.17 -12.60
C VAL A 227 -16.85 2.08 -13.99
N ARG A 228 -17.71 1.08 -14.21
CA ARG A 228 -18.41 0.87 -15.49
C ARG A 228 -19.79 1.46 -15.49
N GLN A 229 -20.42 1.48 -14.35
CA GLN A 229 -21.78 2.01 -14.20
C GLN A 229 -22.01 2.43 -12.75
N VAL A 230 -22.67 3.55 -12.57
CA VAL A 230 -23.17 4.01 -11.27
C VAL A 230 -24.63 3.55 -11.16
N LEU A 231 -24.96 2.92 -10.03
CA LEU A 231 -26.26 2.33 -9.77
C LEU A 231 -26.99 3.07 -8.64
N GLY A 232 -28.30 3.22 -8.80
CA GLY A 232 -29.14 3.81 -7.76
C GLY A 232 -28.79 5.28 -7.38
N VAL A 233 -29.18 5.64 -6.19
CA VAL A 233 -28.94 6.96 -5.57
C VAL A 233 -27.96 6.82 -4.41
N THR A 234 -27.34 7.93 -4.00
CA THR A 234 -26.46 7.94 -2.82
C THR A 234 -27.28 7.63 -1.56
N GLU A 235 -26.86 6.60 -0.83
CA GLU A 235 -27.36 6.30 0.50
C GLU A 235 -26.58 7.12 1.53
N HIS A 236 -27.30 7.69 2.48
CA HIS A 236 -26.70 8.46 3.58
C HIS A 236 -26.84 7.69 4.88
N ARG A 237 -25.75 7.57 5.65
CA ARG A 237 -25.77 6.98 7.00
C ARG A 237 -24.98 7.86 7.95
N GLU A 238 -25.63 8.24 9.05
CA GLU A 238 -24.96 8.93 10.15
C GLU A 238 -24.28 7.91 11.05
N VAL A 239 -22.99 8.09 11.29
CA VAL A 239 -22.21 7.28 12.23
C VAL A 239 -21.48 8.18 13.21
N THR A 240 -21.41 7.74 14.46
CA THR A 240 -20.60 8.44 15.48
C THR A 240 -19.26 7.75 15.59
N ILE A 241 -18.20 8.43 15.21
CA ILE A 241 -16.83 7.96 15.38
C ILE A 241 -16.19 8.58 16.62
N LYS A 242 -15.26 7.85 17.24
CA LYS A 242 -14.42 8.38 18.31
C LYS A 242 -13.08 8.79 17.71
N ARG A 243 -12.74 10.06 17.86
CA ARG A 243 -11.45 10.61 17.42
C ARG A 243 -10.67 11.13 18.60
N LYS A 244 -9.41 10.81 18.68
CA LYS A 244 -8.52 11.43 19.67
C LYS A 244 -8.13 12.82 19.18
N SER A 245 -8.40 13.84 19.99
CA SER A 245 -8.01 15.21 19.70
C SER A 245 -6.48 15.32 19.72
N GLU A 246 -5.89 15.84 18.66
CA GLU A 246 -4.43 16.09 18.60
C GLU A 246 -4.00 17.21 19.57
N ALA A 247 -4.91 18.12 19.90
CA ALA A 247 -4.61 19.26 20.77
C ALA A 247 -4.70 18.90 22.27
N THR A 248 -5.69 18.10 22.68
CA THR A 248 -5.96 17.81 24.09
C THR A 248 -5.65 16.36 24.49
N GLY A 249 -5.54 15.46 23.51
CA GLY A 249 -5.41 14.02 23.75
C GLY A 249 -6.71 13.32 24.19
N ASP A 250 -7.81 14.06 24.30
CA ASP A 250 -9.11 13.53 24.73
C ASP A 250 -9.83 12.83 23.58
N VAL A 251 -10.71 11.89 23.93
CA VAL A 251 -11.52 11.18 22.94
C VAL A 251 -12.83 11.95 22.73
N GLU A 252 -12.96 12.54 21.56
CA GLU A 252 -14.16 13.26 21.12
C GLU A 252 -15.05 12.33 20.29
N LYS A 253 -16.38 12.52 20.42
CA LYS A 253 -17.35 11.87 19.54
C LYS A 253 -17.70 12.83 18.40
N ILE A 254 -17.44 12.40 17.20
CA ILE A 254 -17.74 13.18 16.00
C ILE A 254 -18.82 12.45 15.21
N LEU A 255 -19.90 13.18 14.87
CA LEU A 255 -20.93 12.68 13.96
C LEU A 255 -20.43 12.85 12.52
N VAL A 256 -20.36 11.74 11.79
CA VAL A 256 -19.92 11.72 10.38
C VAL A 256 -21.08 11.22 9.52
N LEU A 257 -21.37 11.96 8.46
CA LEU A 257 -22.31 11.55 7.43
C LEU A 257 -21.58 10.76 6.36
N LEU A 258 -21.74 9.44 6.37
CA LEU A 258 -21.21 8.57 5.34
C LEU A 258 -22.15 8.53 4.14
N ARG A 259 -21.57 8.60 2.95
CA ARG A 259 -22.25 8.50 1.65
C ARG A 259 -21.83 7.21 0.98
N PHE A 260 -22.79 6.39 0.61
CA PHE A 260 -22.57 5.12 -0.07
C PHE A 260 -23.24 5.13 -1.43
N ARG A 261 -22.60 4.53 -2.41
CA ARG A 261 -23.12 4.37 -3.75
C ARG A 261 -22.85 2.95 -4.26
N ASP A 262 -23.85 2.33 -4.86
CA ASP A 262 -23.64 1.09 -5.58
C ASP A 262 -23.07 1.38 -6.96
N VAL A 263 -22.02 0.68 -7.32
CA VAL A 263 -21.35 0.81 -8.61
C VAL A 263 -21.01 -0.56 -9.18
N LYS A 264 -21.11 -0.68 -10.51
CA LYS A 264 -20.53 -1.80 -11.23
C LYS A 264 -19.09 -1.46 -11.55
N VAL A 265 -18.14 -2.24 -10.99
CA VAL A 265 -16.71 -2.07 -11.20
C VAL A 265 -16.14 -3.22 -11.99
N GLY A 266 -15.08 -2.96 -12.74
CA GLY A 266 -14.30 -3.97 -13.46
C GLY A 266 -12.87 -3.97 -12.96
N PHE A 267 -12.36 -5.14 -12.59
CA PHE A 267 -10.97 -5.39 -12.23
C PHE A 267 -10.37 -6.42 -13.16
N ARG A 268 -9.05 -6.36 -13.35
CA ARG A 268 -8.30 -7.40 -14.05
C ARG A 268 -7.67 -8.34 -13.04
N ASP A 269 -7.76 -9.65 -13.31
CA ASP A 269 -7.01 -10.65 -12.56
C ASP A 269 -5.55 -10.73 -13.05
N LEU A 270 -4.76 -11.59 -12.40
CA LEU A 270 -3.35 -11.82 -12.75
C LEU A 270 -3.15 -12.40 -14.16
N GLU A 271 -4.20 -13.02 -14.72
CA GLU A 271 -4.21 -13.57 -16.07
C GLU A 271 -4.63 -12.55 -17.13
N GLY A 272 -5.05 -11.34 -16.69
CA GLY A 272 -5.50 -10.25 -17.56
C GLY A 272 -6.99 -10.29 -17.92
N ASN A 273 -7.77 -11.25 -17.38
CA ASN A 273 -9.22 -11.29 -17.58
C ASN A 273 -9.91 -10.20 -16.77
N THR A 274 -10.95 -9.61 -17.34
CA THR A 274 -11.71 -8.57 -16.64
C THR A 274 -12.93 -9.18 -15.96
N HIS A 275 -13.01 -9.01 -14.64
CA HIS A 275 -14.15 -9.41 -13.84
C HIS A 275 -15.02 -8.20 -13.50
N PHE A 276 -16.33 -8.35 -13.56
CA PHE A 276 -17.29 -7.31 -13.25
C PHE A 276 -18.17 -7.74 -12.08
N PHE A 277 -18.31 -6.87 -11.10
CA PHE A 277 -19.22 -7.07 -9.98
C PHE A 277 -19.82 -5.76 -9.51
N VAL A 278 -20.88 -5.85 -8.71
CA VAL A 278 -21.49 -4.69 -8.06
C VAL A 278 -20.89 -4.58 -6.66
N SER A 279 -20.38 -3.40 -6.32
CA SER A 279 -19.84 -3.10 -5.01
C SER A 279 -20.43 -1.81 -4.48
N LYS A 280 -20.59 -1.75 -3.17
CA LYS A 280 -20.94 -0.52 -2.46
C LYS A 280 -19.66 0.21 -2.08
N ILE A 281 -19.49 1.41 -2.59
CA ILE A 281 -18.35 2.27 -2.28
C ILE A 281 -18.72 3.37 -1.31
N ILE A 282 -17.72 3.86 -0.57
CA ILE A 282 -17.86 5.03 0.30
C ILE A 282 -17.44 6.26 -0.50
N GLU A 283 -18.41 7.06 -0.94
CA GLU A 283 -18.15 8.27 -1.75
C GLU A 283 -17.35 9.33 -1.00
N ASN A 284 -17.40 9.35 0.33
CA ASN A 284 -16.61 10.29 1.14
C ASN A 284 -15.11 10.24 0.82
N LEU A 285 -14.57 9.06 0.49
CA LEU A 285 -13.16 8.88 0.14
C LEU A 285 -12.76 9.57 -1.16
N LEU A 286 -13.72 9.91 -2.02
CA LEU A 286 -13.48 10.62 -3.28
C LEU A 286 -13.30 12.13 -3.06
N TYR A 287 -13.84 12.67 -1.95
CA TYR A 287 -13.90 14.11 -1.68
C TYR A 287 -13.09 14.52 -0.45
N SER A 288 -12.59 13.54 0.29
CA SER A 288 -11.83 13.80 1.50
C SER A 288 -10.36 14.04 1.19
N ASN A 289 -9.85 15.19 1.63
CA ASN A 289 -8.41 15.44 1.66
C ASN A 289 -7.72 14.68 2.80
N ASN A 290 -8.47 13.92 3.59
CA ASN A 290 -7.96 13.10 4.69
C ASN A 290 -8.38 11.64 4.48
N PRO A 291 -7.48 10.76 4.03
CA PRO A 291 -7.76 9.35 3.79
C PRO A 291 -8.00 8.53 5.07
N SER A 292 -7.89 9.14 6.24
CA SER A 292 -8.10 8.51 7.57
C SER A 292 -9.50 8.74 8.14
N LEU A 293 -10.50 8.91 7.27
CA LEU A 293 -11.90 8.90 7.71
C LEU A 293 -12.33 7.50 8.11
#